data_1d80010c837a5e5deb61478d3b0f3589
#
_entry.id   1d80010c837a5e5deb61478d3b0f3589
#
_cell.length_a   1.000
_cell.length_b   1.000
_cell.length_c   1.000
_cell.angle_alpha   90.00
_cell.angle_beta   90.00
_cell.angle_gamma   90.00
#
_symmetry.space_group_name_H-M   'P 1'
#
loop_
_entity.id
_entity.type
_entity.pdbx_description
1 polymer ?
#
loop_
_entity_poly.entity_id
_entity_poly.type
_entity_poly.pdbx_seq_one_letter_code
_entity_poly.pdbx_strand_id
1 'polypeptide(L)'
;MKKIIHPLLLLIAKATEKEATKYIEYLKAENRILRSKLPKRVVVTESEKATLIKLGEKLGTAIKELITIVHPRTFARWISEKKTGNDKEKKERGRPRKPEEVRQMVLQMAKDNGWGYRRIWGELKKLGIKCMSRSTVYRILQENGFDPGPKRGTGTWNEFVQRHVKTLWATDFFTKKVMTIKGPVTYYVLFFIHLHSRRVHLAGLTPNPDGPWMAQVARNMSAVFAEEPKESRPTHIIRDRDTKFTAEFSSILESDKIEFRPIPPLSPNLNPFAEAWVQRTKHEVLNHFPVFGEKHLRTISDQWLTYYHLRRPHQGLGNVPIHGVLVPEISVDDFRKEEVVCHETLGGLLKHYERKAA
;
A
#
# COMPACT_ATOMS: atom_id res chain seq x y z
N MET A 1 27.29 34.40 -39.13
CA MET A 1 25.86 34.75 -39.30
C MET A 1 25.75 36.14 -39.90
N LYS A 2 25.30 36.24 -41.18
CA LYS A 2 25.05 37.54 -41.81
C LYS A 2 23.92 38.23 -41.05
N LYS A 3 24.20 39.42 -40.44
CA LYS A 3 23.18 40.25 -39.85
C LYS A 3 22.29 40.79 -40.98
N ILE A 4 21.12 40.20 -41.15
CA ILE A 4 20.09 40.75 -42.02
C ILE A 4 19.59 42.02 -41.38
N ILE A 5 20.06 43.15 -41.86
CA ILE A 5 19.58 44.47 -41.46
C ILE A 5 18.14 44.57 -42.01
N HIS A 6 17.19 44.71 -41.14
CA HIS A 6 15.76 44.82 -41.52
C HIS A 6 15.59 45.95 -42.53
N PRO A 7 14.94 45.72 -43.68
CA PRO A 7 14.84 46.76 -44.77
C PRO A 7 14.30 48.10 -44.27
N LEU A 8 13.46 48.09 -43.24
CA LEU A 8 12.90 49.29 -42.61
C LEU A 8 13.96 50.14 -41.90
N LEU A 9 15.04 49.57 -41.36
CA LEU A 9 16.15 50.29 -40.74
C LEU A 9 16.97 51.03 -41.78
N LEU A 10 17.12 50.50 -43.00
CA LEU A 10 17.78 51.19 -44.10
C LEU A 10 16.96 52.35 -44.65
N LEU A 11 15.63 52.22 -44.68
CA LEU A 11 14.69 53.28 -45.02
C LEU A 11 14.71 54.44 -44.02
N ILE A 12 14.69 54.13 -42.73
CA ILE A 12 14.76 55.15 -41.66
C ILE A 12 16.10 55.87 -41.68
N ALA A 13 17.19 55.16 -41.95
CA ALA A 13 18.56 55.76 -42.01
C ALA A 13 18.74 56.74 -43.16
N LYS A 14 17.92 56.67 -44.21
CA LYS A 14 17.97 57.55 -45.38
C LYS A 14 16.86 58.61 -45.42
N ALA A 15 15.92 58.54 -44.47
CA ALA A 15 14.78 59.41 -44.46
C ALA A 15 15.08 60.79 -43.85
N THR A 16 14.46 61.81 -44.39
CA THR A 16 14.37 63.15 -43.74
C THR A 16 13.59 63.01 -42.44
N GLU A 17 13.79 63.99 -41.53
CA GLU A 17 13.12 63.98 -40.20
C GLU A 17 11.59 63.83 -40.28
N LYS A 18 10.97 64.44 -41.32
CA LYS A 18 9.51 64.28 -41.58
C LYS A 18 9.11 62.88 -42.04
N GLU A 19 9.96 62.19 -42.82
CA GLU A 19 9.69 60.81 -43.25
C GLU A 19 9.92 59.82 -42.12
N ALA A 20 10.93 60.02 -41.29
CA ALA A 20 11.19 59.21 -40.09
C ALA A 20 9.99 59.25 -39.13
N THR A 21 9.34 60.40 -38.98
CA THR A 21 8.13 60.54 -38.17
C THR A 21 6.98 59.67 -38.71
N LYS A 22 6.74 59.65 -40.02
CA LYS A 22 5.71 58.80 -40.65
C LYS A 22 5.98 57.30 -40.45
N TYR A 23 7.22 56.88 -40.55
CA TYR A 23 7.60 55.45 -40.30
C TYR A 23 7.40 55.06 -38.84
N ILE A 24 7.69 55.95 -37.92
CA ILE A 24 7.47 55.72 -36.49
C ILE A 24 5.97 55.63 -36.18
N GLU A 25 5.14 56.48 -36.78
CA GLU A 25 3.68 56.42 -36.62
C GLU A 25 3.09 55.09 -37.16
N TYR A 26 3.54 54.68 -38.33
CA TYR A 26 3.14 53.40 -38.89
C TYR A 26 3.51 52.22 -37.98
N LEU A 27 4.75 52.16 -37.50
CA LEU A 27 5.20 51.15 -36.58
C LEU A 27 4.44 51.14 -35.24
N LYS A 28 4.11 52.31 -34.72
CA LYS A 28 3.25 52.43 -33.53
C LYS A 28 1.84 51.87 -33.79
N ALA A 29 1.26 52.12 -34.97
CA ALA A 29 -0.03 51.59 -35.34
C ALA A 29 0.00 50.07 -35.50
N GLU A 30 1.00 49.56 -36.22
CA GLU A 30 1.21 48.11 -36.39
C GLU A 30 1.40 47.37 -35.05
N ASN A 31 2.28 47.91 -34.18
CA ASN A 31 2.47 47.35 -32.83
C ASN A 31 1.17 47.37 -32.01
N ARG A 32 0.33 48.38 -32.14
CA ARG A 32 -0.97 48.45 -31.45
C ARG A 32 -1.91 47.37 -31.94
N ILE A 33 -1.93 47.09 -33.26
CA ILE A 33 -2.73 46.01 -33.86
C ILE A 33 -2.21 44.66 -33.41
N LEU A 34 -0.92 44.42 -33.49
CA LEU A 34 -0.30 43.17 -33.04
C LEU A 34 -0.59 42.93 -31.56
N ARG A 35 -0.48 43.98 -30.73
CA ARG A 35 -0.74 43.90 -29.30
C ARG A 35 -2.19 43.54 -28.98
N SER A 36 -3.16 44.04 -29.77
CA SER A 36 -4.58 43.70 -29.58
C SER A 36 -4.91 42.23 -29.86
N LYS A 37 -4.08 41.55 -30.64
CA LYS A 37 -4.22 40.12 -30.98
C LYS A 37 -3.46 39.20 -30.02
N LEU A 38 -2.59 39.71 -29.15
CA LEU A 38 -1.84 38.95 -28.17
C LEU A 38 -2.63 38.80 -26.85
N PRO A 39 -2.35 37.74 -26.06
CA PRO A 39 -2.99 37.57 -24.76
C PRO A 39 -2.71 38.78 -23.85
N LYS A 40 -3.61 39.06 -22.90
CA LYS A 40 -3.50 40.19 -21.96
C LYS A 40 -2.15 40.26 -21.23
N ARG A 41 -1.50 39.11 -21.01
CA ARG A 41 -0.18 39.01 -20.39
C ARG A 41 0.79 38.35 -21.36
N VAL A 42 1.76 39.12 -21.83
CA VAL A 42 2.88 38.59 -22.63
C VAL A 42 4.03 38.25 -21.68
N VAL A 43 4.51 37.00 -21.77
CA VAL A 43 5.67 36.54 -20.99
C VAL A 43 6.92 36.87 -21.79
N VAL A 44 7.82 37.63 -21.23
CA VAL A 44 9.09 38.01 -21.84
C VAL A 44 10.17 37.09 -21.32
N THR A 45 10.91 36.47 -22.23
CA THR A 45 12.07 35.60 -21.90
C THR A 45 13.26 36.45 -21.45
N GLU A 46 14.25 35.85 -20.78
CA GLU A 46 15.43 36.59 -20.30
C GLU A 46 16.27 37.17 -21.46
N SER A 47 16.33 36.51 -22.62
CA SER A 47 16.99 37.00 -23.81
C SER A 47 16.29 38.23 -24.42
N GLU A 48 14.97 38.17 -24.46
CA GLU A 48 14.15 39.35 -24.94
C GLU A 48 14.24 40.51 -23.95
N LYS A 49 14.21 40.24 -22.64
CA LYS A 49 14.42 41.24 -21.59
C LYS A 49 15.79 41.95 -21.75
N ALA A 50 16.86 41.16 -21.95
CA ALA A 50 18.20 41.70 -22.19
C ALA A 50 18.25 42.63 -23.43
N THR A 51 17.57 42.23 -24.52
CA THR A 51 17.47 42.99 -25.74
C THR A 51 16.71 44.29 -25.52
N LEU A 52 15.57 44.24 -24.87
CA LEU A 52 14.75 45.42 -24.54
C LEU A 52 15.51 46.43 -23.66
N ILE A 53 16.24 45.92 -22.64
CA ILE A 53 17.05 46.77 -21.78
C ILE A 53 18.17 47.45 -22.58
N LYS A 54 18.91 46.66 -23.42
CA LYS A 54 20.02 47.20 -24.24
C LYS A 54 19.59 48.33 -25.18
N LEU A 55 18.42 48.20 -25.80
CA LEU A 55 17.89 49.21 -26.72
C LEU A 55 17.20 50.34 -25.97
N GLY A 56 16.46 50.05 -24.93
CA GLY A 56 15.66 51.02 -24.20
C GLY A 56 16.48 51.96 -23.29
N GLU A 57 17.64 51.49 -22.77
CA GLU A 57 18.54 52.36 -21.99
C GLU A 57 19.00 53.60 -22.79
N LYS A 58 19.15 53.46 -24.12
CA LYS A 58 19.56 54.56 -25.00
C LYS A 58 18.50 55.64 -25.23
N LEU A 59 17.22 55.29 -24.96
CA LEU A 59 16.08 56.17 -25.22
C LEU A 59 15.69 57.03 -23.99
N GLY A 60 16.30 56.77 -22.85
CA GLY A 60 16.05 57.50 -21.62
C GLY A 60 14.57 57.52 -21.19
N THR A 61 14.03 58.69 -20.95
CA THR A 61 12.63 58.88 -20.53
C THR A 61 11.61 58.59 -21.61
N ALA A 62 11.99 58.73 -22.90
CA ALA A 62 11.11 58.48 -24.05
C ALA A 62 10.61 57.05 -24.14
N ILE A 63 11.32 56.09 -23.54
CA ILE A 63 10.92 54.67 -23.50
C ILE A 63 9.53 54.51 -22.86
N LYS A 64 9.09 55.39 -21.97
CA LYS A 64 7.78 55.30 -21.30
C LYS A 64 6.61 55.39 -22.28
N GLU A 65 6.77 56.09 -23.38
CA GLU A 65 5.75 56.26 -24.42
C GLU A 65 5.82 55.16 -25.49
N LEU A 66 6.97 54.53 -25.64
CA LEU A 66 7.22 53.51 -26.67
C LEU A 66 6.96 52.08 -26.21
N ILE A 67 7.16 51.80 -24.94
CA ILE A 67 7.07 50.45 -24.42
C ILE A 67 5.61 50.02 -24.26
N THR A 68 5.24 48.94 -24.97
CA THR A 68 3.88 48.40 -24.96
C THR A 68 3.80 46.96 -24.42
N ILE A 69 4.91 46.21 -24.46
CA ILE A 69 4.95 44.80 -24.06
C ILE A 69 4.87 44.64 -22.54
N VAL A 70 5.54 45.53 -21.80
CA VAL A 70 5.56 45.54 -20.35
C VAL A 70 5.22 46.96 -19.83
N HIS A 71 4.72 47.00 -18.59
CA HIS A 71 4.44 48.29 -17.97
C HIS A 71 5.74 49.09 -17.73
N PRO A 72 5.77 50.43 -17.95
CA PRO A 72 6.97 51.25 -17.77
C PRO A 72 7.68 51.10 -16.42
N ARG A 73 6.93 50.86 -15.33
CA ARG A 73 7.49 50.57 -14.00
C ARG A 73 8.25 49.22 -13.96
N THR A 74 7.79 48.23 -14.70
CA THR A 74 8.48 46.96 -14.81
C THR A 74 9.82 47.08 -15.52
N PHE A 75 9.84 47.84 -16.61
CA PHE A 75 11.06 48.11 -17.35
C PHE A 75 12.07 48.91 -16.50
N ALA A 76 11.64 49.97 -15.80
CA ALA A 76 12.47 50.76 -14.88
C ALA A 76 13.09 49.88 -13.79
N ARG A 77 12.31 48.90 -13.26
CA ARG A 77 12.83 47.94 -12.31
C ARG A 77 13.91 47.04 -12.92
N TRP A 78 13.73 46.56 -14.12
CA TRP A 78 14.74 45.75 -14.81
C TRP A 78 16.06 46.49 -15.01
N ILE A 79 16.01 47.77 -15.37
CA ILE A 79 17.20 48.63 -15.46
C ILE A 79 17.88 48.79 -14.08
N SER A 80 17.10 48.99 -13.03
CA SER A 80 17.63 49.10 -11.67
C SER A 80 18.28 47.82 -11.21
N GLU A 81 17.64 46.63 -11.45
CA GLU A 81 18.17 45.32 -11.14
C GLU A 81 19.50 45.07 -11.85
N LYS A 82 19.61 45.44 -13.13
CA LYS A 82 20.85 45.33 -13.90
C LYS A 82 21.97 46.21 -13.35
N LYS A 83 21.68 47.45 -12.95
CA LYS A 83 22.68 48.38 -12.40
C LYS A 83 23.19 47.98 -11.01
N THR A 84 22.36 47.37 -10.20
CA THR A 84 22.69 46.99 -8.82
C THR A 84 23.37 45.61 -8.71
N GLY A 85 23.48 44.87 -9.81
CA GLY A 85 24.08 43.51 -9.79
C GLY A 85 23.35 42.51 -8.88
N ASN A 86 22.18 42.92 -8.38
CA ASN A 86 21.42 42.18 -7.37
C ASN A 86 20.49 41.21 -8.10
N ASP A 87 21.03 40.09 -8.53
CA ASP A 87 20.24 38.87 -8.64
C ASP A 87 19.86 38.46 -7.21
N LYS A 88 18.85 39.17 -6.67
CA LYS A 88 18.24 38.75 -5.41
C LYS A 88 17.73 37.36 -5.69
N GLU A 89 18.39 36.33 -5.14
CA GLU A 89 17.76 35.00 -4.95
C GLU A 89 16.29 35.26 -4.66
N LYS A 90 15.43 34.67 -5.47
CA LYS A 90 13.99 34.77 -5.28
C LYS A 90 13.71 34.21 -3.88
N LYS A 91 13.74 35.06 -2.85
CA LYS A 91 13.23 34.69 -1.53
C LYS A 91 11.83 34.19 -1.77
N GLU A 92 11.58 32.90 -1.49
CA GLU A 92 10.25 32.34 -1.53
C GLU A 92 9.32 33.29 -0.76
N ARG A 93 8.51 34.03 -1.49
CA ARG A 93 7.54 34.97 -0.90
C ARG A 93 6.40 34.12 -0.36
N GLY A 94 6.45 33.79 0.90
CA GLY A 94 5.41 33.05 1.58
C GLY A 94 5.72 32.93 3.07
N ARG A 95 4.72 32.52 3.82
CA ARG A 95 4.91 32.18 5.22
C ARG A 95 5.87 30.98 5.30
N PRO A 96 6.93 31.03 6.13
CA PRO A 96 7.90 29.95 6.24
C PRO A 96 7.19 28.63 6.58
N ARG A 97 7.69 27.53 6.03
CA ARG A 97 7.19 26.19 6.32
C ARG A 97 7.33 25.91 7.82
N LYS A 98 6.44 25.09 8.34
CA LYS A 98 6.53 24.64 9.74
C LYS A 98 7.77 23.79 9.97
N PRO A 99 8.36 23.76 11.20
CA PRO A 99 9.53 22.95 11.52
C PRO A 99 9.36 21.52 11.06
N GLU A 100 10.40 20.95 10.48
CA GLU A 100 10.35 19.61 9.89
C GLU A 100 10.06 18.53 10.93
N GLU A 101 10.59 18.67 12.15
CA GLU A 101 10.34 17.76 13.27
C GLU A 101 8.84 17.64 13.58
N VAL A 102 8.12 18.77 13.59
CA VAL A 102 6.68 18.77 13.85
C VAL A 102 5.91 18.16 12.67
N ARG A 103 6.39 18.36 11.44
CA ARG A 103 5.81 17.73 10.25
C ARG A 103 5.96 16.20 10.31
N GLN A 104 7.14 15.71 10.64
CA GLN A 104 7.41 14.28 10.80
C GLN A 104 6.58 13.65 11.91
N MET A 105 6.43 14.34 13.03
CA MET A 105 5.55 13.88 14.12
C MET A 105 4.09 13.73 13.65
N VAL A 106 3.57 14.66 12.84
CA VAL A 106 2.23 14.56 12.25
C VAL A 106 2.11 13.31 11.37
N LEU A 107 3.11 13.06 10.52
CA LEU A 107 3.13 11.91 9.62
C LEU A 107 3.24 10.60 10.38
N GLN A 108 4.06 10.57 11.42
CA GLN A 108 4.20 9.40 12.27
C GLN A 108 2.88 9.08 12.99
N MET A 109 2.23 10.08 13.61
CA MET A 109 0.92 9.90 14.24
C MET A 109 -0.14 9.38 13.27
N ALA A 110 -0.11 9.82 12.00
CA ALA A 110 -1.02 9.35 10.97
C ALA A 110 -0.73 7.90 10.58
N LYS A 111 0.56 7.55 10.43
CA LYS A 111 1.02 6.23 10.02
C LYS A 111 0.73 5.18 11.10
N ASP A 112 1.10 5.47 12.33
CA ASP A 112 1.03 4.50 13.43
C ASP A 112 -0.40 4.24 13.90
N ASN A 113 -1.28 5.26 13.82
CA ASN A 113 -2.61 5.19 14.42
C ASN A 113 -3.77 5.30 13.42
N GLY A 114 -3.50 5.65 12.16
CA GLY A 114 -4.55 5.91 11.18
C GLY A 114 -5.49 7.08 11.54
N TRP A 115 -5.04 8.01 12.37
CA TRP A 115 -5.85 9.11 12.84
C TRP A 115 -6.06 10.17 11.75
N GLY A 116 -7.29 10.69 11.65
CA GLY A 116 -7.60 11.82 10.82
C GLY A 116 -7.02 13.14 11.39
N TYR A 117 -6.87 14.15 10.53
CA TYR A 117 -6.24 15.44 10.84
C TYR A 117 -6.79 16.15 12.09
N ARG A 118 -8.08 15.97 12.41
CA ARG A 118 -8.71 16.59 13.58
C ARG A 118 -8.17 16.01 14.89
N ARG A 119 -8.01 14.69 14.94
CA ARG A 119 -7.48 14.00 16.11
C ARG A 119 -5.99 14.30 16.30
N ILE A 120 -5.21 14.22 15.23
CA ILE A 120 -3.77 14.58 15.24
C ILE A 120 -3.60 16.01 15.75
N TRP A 121 -4.39 16.96 15.24
CA TRP A 121 -4.36 18.35 15.73
C TRP A 121 -4.69 18.45 17.23
N GLY A 122 -5.64 17.66 17.72
CA GLY A 122 -5.98 17.58 19.15
C GLY A 122 -4.80 17.08 19.99
N GLU A 123 -4.11 16.05 19.55
CA GLU A 123 -2.92 15.52 20.23
C GLU A 123 -1.76 16.52 20.25
N LEU A 124 -1.52 17.19 19.13
CA LEU A 124 -0.52 18.28 19.06
C LEU A 124 -0.83 19.40 20.08
N LYS A 125 -2.09 19.75 20.26
CA LYS A 125 -2.51 20.72 21.29
C LYS A 125 -2.22 20.24 22.71
N LYS A 126 -2.49 18.96 23.00
CA LYS A 126 -2.18 18.35 24.30
C LYS A 126 -0.68 18.37 24.59
N LEU A 127 0.15 18.18 23.54
CA LEU A 127 1.60 18.30 23.63
C LEU A 127 2.11 19.75 23.70
N GLY A 128 1.23 20.75 23.78
CA GLY A 128 1.59 22.16 23.84
C GLY A 128 2.00 22.79 22.50
N ILE A 129 1.91 22.04 21.40
CA ILE A 129 2.30 22.50 20.05
C ILE A 129 1.18 23.37 19.47
N LYS A 130 1.19 24.67 19.82
CA LYS A 130 0.15 25.63 19.38
C LYS A 130 0.41 26.23 18.00
N CYS A 131 1.58 26.01 17.40
CA CYS A 131 1.97 26.62 16.12
C CYS A 131 1.28 26.01 14.88
N MET A 132 0.45 24.98 15.05
CA MET A 132 -0.23 24.25 13.97
C MET A 132 -1.72 24.53 13.95
N SER A 133 -2.25 24.90 12.77
CA SER A 133 -3.69 24.96 12.52
C SER A 133 -4.22 23.64 11.98
N ARG A 134 -5.54 23.41 12.08
CA ARG A 134 -6.19 22.23 11.49
C ARG A 134 -5.90 22.09 10.00
N SER A 135 -5.98 23.21 9.27
CA SER A 135 -5.71 23.27 7.82
C SER A 135 -4.25 22.96 7.48
N THR A 136 -3.32 23.31 8.37
CA THR A 136 -1.90 22.98 8.19
C THR A 136 -1.68 21.47 8.33
N VAL A 137 -2.26 20.84 9.37
CA VAL A 137 -2.18 19.38 9.54
C VAL A 137 -2.81 18.66 8.35
N TYR A 138 -4.01 19.10 7.91
CA TYR A 138 -4.68 18.59 6.71
C TYR A 138 -3.77 18.62 5.48
N ARG A 139 -3.12 19.75 5.21
CA ARG A 139 -2.24 19.95 4.06
C ARG A 139 -1.00 19.08 4.14
N ILE A 140 -0.38 18.96 5.32
CA ILE A 140 0.79 18.08 5.52
C ILE A 140 0.45 16.64 5.17
N LEU A 141 -0.70 16.14 5.62
CA LEU A 141 -1.14 14.78 5.30
C LEU A 141 -1.37 14.60 3.80
N GLN A 142 -2.05 15.55 3.16
CA GLN A 142 -2.34 15.50 1.73
C GLN A 142 -1.07 15.58 0.86
N GLU A 143 -0.13 16.47 1.21
CA GLU A 143 1.17 16.61 0.52
C GLU A 143 2.00 15.32 0.56
N ASN A 144 1.80 14.47 1.57
CA ASN A 144 2.53 13.22 1.75
C ASN A 144 1.69 11.97 1.43
N GLY A 145 0.59 12.13 0.69
CA GLY A 145 -0.23 11.03 0.20
C GLY A 145 -1.10 10.34 1.27
N PHE A 146 -1.23 10.92 2.47
CA PHE A 146 -2.17 10.43 3.47
C PHE A 146 -3.56 11.03 3.24
N ASP A 147 -4.59 10.18 3.33
CA ASP A 147 -5.96 10.68 3.41
C ASP A 147 -6.14 11.49 4.72
N PRO A 148 -6.38 12.80 4.65
CA PRO A 148 -6.56 13.61 5.85
C PRO A 148 -7.92 13.42 6.53
N GLY A 149 -8.84 12.69 5.91
CA GLY A 149 -10.13 12.36 6.51
C GLY A 149 -9.97 11.41 7.70
N PRO A 150 -10.94 11.38 8.64
CA PRO A 150 -11.00 10.28 9.57
C PRO A 150 -11.34 9.02 8.76
N LYS A 151 -10.47 8.02 8.79
CA LYS A 151 -10.87 6.69 8.32
C LYS A 151 -12.05 6.23 9.19
N ARG A 152 -13.26 6.52 8.74
CA ARG A 152 -14.49 6.06 9.38
C ARG A 152 -14.61 4.58 9.05
N GLY A 153 -14.45 3.78 10.04
CA GLY A 153 -14.46 2.33 9.90
C GLY A 153 -13.06 1.76 10.03
N THR A 154 -13.02 0.56 10.52
CA THR A 154 -11.86 -0.31 10.61
C THR A 154 -10.92 -0.05 9.44
N GLY A 155 -9.66 0.18 9.71
CA GLY A 155 -8.61 0.34 8.68
C GLY A 155 -8.75 -0.70 7.57
N THR A 156 -8.07 -0.52 6.45
CA THR A 156 -8.17 -1.49 5.35
C THR A 156 -7.99 -2.89 5.91
N TRP A 157 -8.63 -3.89 5.29
CA TRP A 157 -8.48 -5.28 5.68
C TRP A 157 -6.99 -5.69 5.84
N ASN A 158 -6.15 -5.20 4.97
CA ASN A 158 -4.70 -5.43 5.05
C ASN A 158 -4.07 -4.84 6.32
N GLU A 159 -4.45 -3.63 6.72
CA GLU A 159 -3.96 -3.03 7.98
C GLU A 159 -4.45 -3.81 9.20
N PHE A 160 -5.69 -4.30 9.16
CA PHE A 160 -6.22 -5.17 10.20
C PHE A 160 -5.43 -6.47 10.29
N VAL A 161 -5.21 -7.15 9.16
CA VAL A 161 -4.43 -8.40 9.11
C VAL A 161 -3.00 -8.17 9.59
N GLN A 162 -2.32 -7.14 9.11
CA GLN A 162 -0.94 -6.82 9.54
C GLN A 162 -0.82 -6.56 11.05
N ARG A 163 -1.81 -5.85 11.62
CA ARG A 163 -1.82 -5.53 13.05
C ARG A 163 -2.04 -6.76 13.93
N HIS A 164 -2.86 -7.69 13.47
CA HIS A 164 -3.29 -8.85 14.26
C HIS A 164 -2.66 -10.18 13.79
N VAL A 165 -1.77 -10.18 12.81
CA VAL A 165 -1.28 -11.38 12.14
C VAL A 165 -0.76 -12.47 13.10
N LYS A 166 -0.15 -12.06 14.22
CA LYS A 166 0.38 -12.98 15.24
C LYS A 166 -0.70 -13.67 16.09
N THR A 167 -1.88 -13.08 16.19
CA THR A 167 -3.01 -13.58 16.99
C THR A 167 -4.26 -13.80 16.14
N LEU A 168 -4.10 -13.71 14.82
CA LEU A 168 -5.19 -13.83 13.86
C LEU A 168 -5.23 -15.25 13.32
N TRP A 169 -6.40 -15.85 13.47
CA TRP A 169 -6.71 -17.17 12.95
C TRP A 169 -7.81 -17.06 11.89
N ALA A 170 -7.88 -18.04 11.02
CA ALA A 170 -8.99 -18.18 10.09
C ALA A 170 -9.59 -19.57 10.23
N THR A 171 -10.88 -19.68 9.99
CA THR A 171 -11.60 -20.96 9.98
C THR A 171 -12.41 -21.09 8.71
N ASP A 172 -12.52 -22.31 8.21
CA ASP A 172 -13.27 -22.61 7.00
C ASP A 172 -13.65 -24.09 6.97
N PHE A 173 -14.59 -24.42 6.10
CA PHE A 173 -14.97 -25.79 5.80
C PHE A 173 -14.47 -26.22 4.42
N PHE A 174 -14.07 -27.46 4.32
CA PHE A 174 -14.01 -28.11 3.04
C PHE A 174 -14.76 -29.45 3.06
N THR A 175 -15.07 -29.97 1.89
CA THR A 175 -15.83 -31.21 1.76
C THR A 175 -15.02 -32.29 1.03
N LYS A 176 -15.26 -33.53 1.43
CA LYS A 176 -14.78 -34.75 0.74
C LYS A 176 -15.89 -35.77 0.65
N LYS A 177 -16.09 -36.36 -0.53
CA LYS A 177 -16.94 -37.53 -0.70
C LYS A 177 -16.24 -38.78 -0.16
N VAL A 178 -16.91 -39.49 0.73
CA VAL A 178 -16.43 -40.67 1.41
C VAL A 178 -17.34 -41.83 1.03
N MET A 179 -16.76 -42.94 0.60
CA MET A 179 -17.50 -44.15 0.28
C MET A 179 -17.85 -44.85 1.56
N THR A 180 -19.12 -45.15 1.76
CA THR A 180 -19.65 -45.94 2.89
C THR A 180 -20.38 -47.16 2.37
N ILE A 181 -20.71 -48.09 3.25
CA ILE A 181 -21.49 -49.30 2.90
C ILE A 181 -22.86 -48.91 2.28
N LYS A 182 -23.40 -47.73 2.67
CA LYS A 182 -24.67 -47.20 2.18
C LYS A 182 -24.52 -46.32 0.93
N GLY A 183 -23.31 -46.19 0.39
CA GLY A 183 -22.99 -45.32 -0.76
C GLY A 183 -22.14 -44.14 -0.37
N PRO A 184 -21.93 -43.19 -1.31
CA PRO A 184 -21.10 -42.03 -1.10
C PRO A 184 -21.80 -41.00 -0.19
N VAL A 185 -21.10 -40.59 0.86
CA VAL A 185 -21.56 -39.54 1.82
C VAL A 185 -20.58 -38.38 1.76
N THR A 186 -21.09 -37.16 1.79
CA THR A 186 -20.23 -35.98 1.85
C THR A 186 -19.90 -35.63 3.29
N TYR A 187 -18.61 -35.64 3.62
CA TYR A 187 -18.11 -35.19 4.91
C TYR A 187 -17.66 -33.77 4.82
N TYR A 188 -17.97 -33.01 5.85
CA TYR A 188 -17.51 -31.64 6.09
C TYR A 188 -16.33 -31.71 7.06
N VAL A 189 -15.26 -31.05 6.74
CA VAL A 189 -14.05 -30.97 7.58
C VAL A 189 -13.87 -29.51 7.98
N LEU A 190 -13.97 -29.25 9.30
CA LEU A 190 -13.74 -27.91 9.86
C LEU A 190 -12.29 -27.82 10.33
N PHE A 191 -11.63 -26.73 10.00
CA PHE A 191 -10.26 -26.47 10.43
C PHE A 191 -10.08 -25.02 10.82
N PHE A 192 -9.01 -24.77 11.59
CA PHE A 192 -8.51 -23.46 11.94
C PHE A 192 -7.06 -23.33 11.49
N ILE A 193 -6.70 -22.19 10.95
CA ILE A 193 -5.33 -21.89 10.51
C ILE A 193 -4.84 -20.59 11.15
N HIS A 194 -3.67 -20.63 11.77
CA HIS A 194 -2.99 -19.47 12.28
C HIS A 194 -2.27 -18.73 11.15
N LEU A 195 -2.61 -17.45 10.92
CA LEU A 195 -2.14 -16.73 9.75
C LEU A 195 -0.64 -16.48 9.74
N HIS A 196 -0.02 -16.29 10.89
CA HIS A 196 1.41 -16.02 10.98
C HIS A 196 2.25 -17.29 10.76
N SER A 197 2.03 -18.32 11.59
CA SER A 197 2.83 -19.54 11.57
C SER A 197 2.37 -20.58 10.54
N ARG A 198 1.20 -20.42 9.94
CA ARG A 198 0.55 -21.39 9.04
C ARG A 198 0.14 -22.70 9.74
N ARG A 199 0.23 -22.74 11.06
CA ARG A 199 -0.20 -23.91 11.83
C ARG A 199 -1.70 -24.13 11.67
N VAL A 200 -2.09 -25.38 11.51
CA VAL A 200 -3.48 -25.78 11.27
C VAL A 200 -3.94 -26.75 12.33
N HIS A 201 -5.17 -26.57 12.81
CA HIS A 201 -5.87 -27.54 13.65
C HIS A 201 -7.10 -28.05 12.92
N LEU A 202 -7.24 -29.37 12.82
CA LEU A 202 -8.47 -30.02 12.37
C LEU A 202 -9.43 -30.07 13.54
N ALA A 203 -10.45 -29.22 13.51
CA ALA A 203 -11.42 -29.09 14.59
C ALA A 203 -12.41 -30.25 14.63
N GLY A 204 -12.71 -30.84 13.47
CA GLY A 204 -13.57 -32.00 13.39
C GLY A 204 -14.00 -32.32 11.97
N LEU A 205 -14.58 -33.50 11.80
CA LEU A 205 -15.17 -33.94 10.56
C LEU A 205 -16.50 -34.64 10.84
N THR A 206 -17.50 -34.37 10.03
CA THR A 206 -18.87 -34.86 10.19
C THR A 206 -19.62 -34.85 8.87
N PRO A 207 -20.56 -35.79 8.63
CA PRO A 207 -21.51 -35.65 7.53
C PRO A 207 -22.59 -34.57 7.79
N ASN A 208 -22.86 -34.26 9.08
CA ASN A 208 -23.93 -33.34 9.49
C ASN A 208 -23.37 -32.28 10.45
N PRO A 209 -22.90 -31.13 9.97
CA PRO A 209 -22.44 -30.01 10.80
C PRO A 209 -23.61 -29.23 11.39
N ASP A 210 -24.31 -29.85 12.35
CA ASP A 210 -25.45 -29.26 13.06
C ASP A 210 -25.03 -28.41 14.26
N GLY A 211 -26.01 -27.72 14.87
CA GLY A 211 -25.75 -26.83 16.01
C GLY A 211 -25.05 -27.48 17.19
N PRO A 212 -25.54 -28.65 17.69
CA PRO A 212 -24.90 -29.36 18.78
C PRO A 212 -23.45 -29.78 18.49
N TRP A 213 -23.17 -30.26 17.27
CA TRP A 213 -21.81 -30.59 16.85
C TRP A 213 -20.91 -29.34 16.80
N MET A 214 -21.42 -28.26 16.23
CA MET A 214 -20.70 -26.99 16.18
C MET A 214 -20.37 -26.45 17.57
N ALA A 215 -21.33 -26.50 18.50
CA ALA A 215 -21.12 -26.08 19.89
C ALA A 215 -20.06 -26.94 20.59
N GLN A 216 -20.06 -28.27 20.34
CA GLN A 216 -19.02 -29.15 20.89
C GLN A 216 -17.64 -28.86 20.31
N VAL A 217 -17.57 -28.61 19.00
CA VAL A 217 -16.30 -28.21 18.35
C VAL A 217 -15.79 -26.88 18.91
N ALA A 218 -16.68 -25.90 19.17
CA ALA A 218 -16.28 -24.64 19.80
C ALA A 218 -15.64 -24.85 21.18
N ARG A 219 -16.27 -25.70 22.03
CA ARG A 219 -15.70 -26.05 23.35
C ARG A 219 -14.33 -26.74 23.24
N ASN A 220 -14.18 -27.67 22.30
CA ASN A 220 -12.92 -28.37 22.09
C ASN A 220 -11.83 -27.37 21.61
N MET A 221 -12.18 -26.46 20.71
CA MET A 221 -11.25 -25.44 20.23
C MET A 221 -10.90 -24.39 21.27
N SER A 222 -11.83 -24.03 22.15
CA SER A 222 -11.57 -23.20 23.32
C SER A 222 -10.44 -23.78 24.18
N ALA A 223 -10.48 -25.10 24.48
CA ALA A 223 -9.42 -25.79 25.20
C ALA A 223 -8.07 -25.76 24.44
N VAL A 224 -8.10 -26.06 23.15
CA VAL A 224 -6.89 -25.98 22.29
C VAL A 224 -6.29 -24.59 22.28
N PHE A 225 -7.10 -23.56 22.15
CA PHE A 225 -6.63 -22.16 22.15
C PHE A 225 -6.10 -21.70 23.52
N ALA A 226 -6.61 -22.27 24.60
CA ALA A 226 -6.09 -22.01 25.96
C ALA A 226 -4.66 -22.51 26.15
N GLU A 227 -4.28 -23.62 25.46
CA GLU A 227 -2.94 -24.20 25.50
C GLU A 227 -1.96 -23.46 24.58
N GLU A 228 -2.46 -22.61 23.66
CA GLU A 228 -1.61 -21.85 22.76
C GLU A 228 -0.74 -20.83 23.53
N PRO A 229 0.52 -20.59 23.08
CA PRO A 229 1.35 -19.52 23.59
C PRO A 229 0.61 -18.16 23.50
N LYS A 230 0.80 -17.29 24.49
CA LYS A 230 0.11 -15.98 24.56
C LYS A 230 0.26 -15.16 23.28
N GLU A 231 1.41 -15.27 22.62
CA GLU A 231 1.73 -14.53 21.38
C GLU A 231 0.94 -15.01 20.17
N SER A 232 0.49 -16.28 20.16
CA SER A 232 -0.27 -16.91 19.07
C SER A 232 -1.71 -17.23 19.42
N ARG A 233 -2.11 -16.99 20.68
CA ARG A 233 -3.50 -17.20 21.12
C ARG A 233 -4.45 -16.32 20.32
N PRO A 234 -5.55 -16.86 19.79
CA PRO A 234 -6.45 -16.08 18.97
C PRO A 234 -7.08 -14.92 19.74
N THR A 235 -6.98 -13.73 19.18
CA THR A 235 -7.79 -12.57 19.57
C THR A 235 -8.92 -12.31 18.57
N HIS A 236 -8.68 -12.73 17.32
CA HIS A 236 -9.65 -12.61 16.23
C HIS A 236 -9.65 -13.87 15.37
N ILE A 237 -10.83 -14.27 14.94
CA ILE A 237 -11.02 -15.37 13.98
C ILE A 237 -11.76 -14.85 12.76
N ILE A 238 -11.12 -15.00 11.60
CA ILE A 238 -11.76 -14.73 10.30
C ILE A 238 -12.58 -15.95 9.92
N ARG A 239 -13.82 -15.74 9.49
CA ARG A 239 -14.68 -16.80 8.93
C ARG A 239 -15.47 -16.27 7.74
N ASP A 240 -15.93 -17.17 6.90
CA ASP A 240 -16.93 -16.85 5.90
C ASP A 240 -18.31 -16.65 6.55
N ARG A 241 -19.32 -16.36 5.73
CA ARG A 241 -20.70 -16.18 6.19
C ARG A 241 -21.54 -17.45 6.07
N ASP A 242 -20.88 -18.61 6.10
CA ASP A 242 -21.60 -19.87 6.05
C ASP A 242 -22.55 -20.00 7.27
N THR A 243 -23.79 -20.39 7.00
CA THR A 243 -24.84 -20.56 8.02
C THR A 243 -24.54 -21.65 9.03
N LYS A 244 -23.59 -22.55 8.75
CA LYS A 244 -23.12 -23.57 9.69
C LYS A 244 -22.46 -22.98 10.93
N PHE A 245 -21.86 -21.78 10.81
CA PHE A 245 -21.34 -21.05 11.97
C PHE A 245 -22.48 -20.44 12.77
N THR A 246 -23.03 -21.21 13.69
CA THR A 246 -24.19 -20.84 14.51
C THR A 246 -23.86 -19.71 15.50
N ALA A 247 -24.89 -19.05 16.03
CA ALA A 247 -24.71 -18.06 17.09
C ALA A 247 -24.12 -18.66 18.36
N GLU A 248 -24.51 -19.92 18.71
CA GLU A 248 -23.97 -20.63 19.87
C GLU A 248 -22.46 -20.91 19.71
N PHE A 249 -22.04 -21.37 18.52
CA PHE A 249 -20.62 -21.56 18.21
C PHE A 249 -19.82 -20.27 18.45
N SER A 250 -20.32 -19.15 17.97
CA SER A 250 -19.66 -17.86 18.14
C SER A 250 -19.64 -17.44 19.62
N SER A 251 -20.75 -17.55 20.31
CA SER A 251 -20.89 -17.18 21.74
C SER A 251 -19.92 -17.94 22.65
N ILE A 252 -19.69 -19.23 22.40
CA ILE A 252 -18.73 -20.05 23.17
C ILE A 252 -17.31 -19.49 23.04
N LEU A 253 -16.84 -19.21 21.83
CA LEU A 253 -15.49 -18.69 21.61
C LEU A 253 -15.38 -17.19 21.99
N GLU A 254 -16.44 -16.40 21.87
CA GLU A 254 -16.48 -15.02 22.33
C GLU A 254 -16.34 -14.91 23.87
N SER A 255 -16.79 -15.93 24.63
CA SER A 255 -16.57 -15.96 26.08
C SER A 255 -15.09 -16.00 26.46
N ASP A 256 -14.23 -16.48 25.57
CA ASP A 256 -12.76 -16.48 25.68
C ASP A 256 -12.13 -15.16 25.18
N LYS A 257 -12.95 -14.13 24.92
CA LYS A 257 -12.52 -12.83 24.36
C LYS A 257 -11.98 -12.93 22.93
N ILE A 258 -12.42 -13.92 22.18
CA ILE A 258 -12.08 -14.11 20.77
C ILE A 258 -13.14 -13.41 19.92
N GLU A 259 -12.76 -12.45 19.11
CA GLU A 259 -13.67 -11.68 18.27
C GLU A 259 -13.79 -12.30 16.86
N PHE A 260 -15.03 -12.60 16.43
CA PHE A 260 -15.25 -13.04 15.06
C PHE A 260 -15.28 -11.88 14.07
N ARG A 261 -14.58 -12.05 12.96
CA ARG A 261 -14.56 -11.10 11.85
C ARG A 261 -15.09 -11.77 10.59
N PRO A 262 -16.41 -11.66 10.32
CA PRO A 262 -16.96 -12.18 9.08
C PRO A 262 -16.36 -11.44 7.88
N ILE A 263 -15.99 -12.20 6.86
CA ILE A 263 -15.49 -11.64 5.60
C ILE A 263 -16.60 -10.79 4.95
N PRO A 264 -16.28 -9.58 4.42
CA PRO A 264 -17.23 -8.79 3.65
C PRO A 264 -17.82 -9.57 2.48
N PRO A 265 -19.08 -9.33 2.09
CA PRO A 265 -19.69 -9.98 0.93
C PRO A 265 -18.83 -9.75 -0.34
N LEU A 266 -18.82 -10.75 -1.23
CA LEU A 266 -18.13 -10.70 -2.51
C LEU A 266 -16.60 -10.43 -2.43
N SER A 267 -15.98 -10.82 -1.32
CA SER A 267 -14.55 -10.59 -1.09
C SER A 267 -13.81 -11.91 -0.80
N PRO A 268 -13.80 -12.89 -1.71
CA PRO A 268 -13.17 -14.20 -1.50
C PRO A 268 -11.68 -14.07 -1.18
N ASN A 269 -11.00 -13.09 -1.74
CA ASN A 269 -9.56 -12.87 -1.53
C ASN A 269 -9.16 -12.49 -0.09
N LEU A 270 -10.10 -12.41 0.83
CA LEU A 270 -9.83 -12.01 2.22
C LEU A 270 -9.53 -13.18 3.16
N ASN A 271 -9.65 -14.45 2.69
CA ASN A 271 -9.19 -15.63 3.39
C ASN A 271 -8.20 -16.50 2.55
N PRO A 272 -7.18 -15.89 1.94
CA PRO A 272 -6.32 -16.58 0.97
C PRO A 272 -5.54 -17.74 1.60
N PHE A 273 -5.31 -17.69 2.91
CA PHE A 273 -4.53 -18.73 3.61
C PHE A 273 -5.33 -20.01 3.84
N ALA A 274 -6.60 -19.89 4.24
CA ALA A 274 -7.49 -21.01 4.39
C ALA A 274 -7.78 -21.65 3.02
N GLU A 275 -8.11 -20.82 2.01
CA GLU A 275 -8.33 -21.31 0.64
C GLU A 275 -7.10 -22.03 0.07
N ALA A 276 -5.92 -21.45 0.20
CA ALA A 276 -4.67 -22.05 -0.26
C ALA A 276 -4.36 -23.37 0.46
N TRP A 277 -4.66 -23.46 1.76
CA TRP A 277 -4.49 -24.70 2.50
C TRP A 277 -5.47 -25.79 2.03
N VAL A 278 -6.72 -25.44 1.82
CA VAL A 278 -7.74 -26.38 1.28
C VAL A 278 -7.34 -26.86 -0.11
N GLN A 279 -6.91 -25.97 -0.99
CA GLN A 279 -6.46 -26.35 -2.33
C GLN A 279 -5.27 -27.33 -2.28
N ARG A 280 -4.27 -27.04 -1.43
CA ARG A 280 -3.12 -27.94 -1.23
C ARG A 280 -3.55 -29.30 -0.68
N THR A 281 -4.38 -29.31 0.37
CA THR A 281 -4.89 -30.54 0.98
C THR A 281 -5.62 -31.41 -0.04
N LYS A 282 -6.45 -30.81 -0.88
CA LYS A 282 -7.13 -31.53 -1.96
C LYS A 282 -6.16 -32.01 -3.02
N HIS A 283 -5.27 -31.13 -3.51
CA HIS A 283 -4.37 -31.43 -4.61
C HIS A 283 -3.25 -32.39 -4.23
N GLU A 284 -2.62 -32.22 -3.08
CA GLU A 284 -1.47 -33.02 -2.68
C GLU A 284 -1.89 -34.39 -2.07
N VAL A 285 -3.12 -34.49 -1.52
CA VAL A 285 -3.53 -35.69 -0.81
C VAL A 285 -4.92 -36.21 -1.20
N LEU A 286 -5.97 -35.45 -0.90
CA LEU A 286 -7.33 -35.99 -0.92
C LEU A 286 -7.82 -36.42 -2.31
N ASN A 287 -7.31 -35.80 -3.37
CA ASN A 287 -7.70 -36.18 -4.74
C ASN A 287 -7.04 -37.48 -5.22
N HIS A 288 -6.02 -37.93 -4.53
CA HIS A 288 -5.30 -39.18 -4.87
C HIS A 288 -5.93 -40.41 -4.24
N PHE A 289 -6.89 -40.26 -3.32
CA PHE A 289 -7.48 -41.42 -2.62
C PHE A 289 -9.00 -41.51 -2.81
N PRO A 290 -9.54 -42.67 -3.16
CA PRO A 290 -10.89 -43.04 -2.76
C PRO A 290 -10.91 -43.22 -1.25
N VAL A 291 -11.73 -42.45 -0.55
CA VAL A 291 -11.81 -42.52 0.93
C VAL A 291 -12.94 -43.44 1.35
N PHE A 292 -12.66 -44.37 2.22
CA PHE A 292 -13.61 -45.39 2.72
C PHE A 292 -13.90 -45.20 4.21
N GLY A 293 -15.06 -44.67 4.52
CA GLY A 293 -15.48 -44.41 5.90
C GLY A 293 -14.76 -43.23 6.57
N GLU A 294 -15.33 -42.79 7.67
CA GLU A 294 -14.82 -41.66 8.47
C GLU A 294 -13.39 -41.88 9.00
N LYS A 295 -13.16 -43.11 9.53
CA LYS A 295 -11.86 -43.47 10.12
C LYS A 295 -10.73 -43.33 9.11
N HIS A 296 -10.96 -43.71 7.85
CA HIS A 296 -9.96 -43.56 6.79
C HIS A 296 -9.73 -42.09 6.44
N LEU A 297 -10.80 -41.28 6.36
CA LEU A 297 -10.65 -39.83 6.16
C LEU A 297 -9.84 -39.18 7.29
N ARG A 298 -10.10 -39.57 8.52
CA ARG A 298 -9.36 -39.08 9.71
C ARG A 298 -7.88 -39.46 9.62
N THR A 299 -7.58 -40.74 9.37
CA THR A 299 -6.19 -41.23 9.24
C THR A 299 -5.42 -40.47 8.16
N ILE A 300 -6.02 -40.27 6.98
CA ILE A 300 -5.38 -39.49 5.89
C ILE A 300 -5.14 -38.08 6.32
N SER A 301 -6.13 -37.45 6.97
CA SER A 301 -6.06 -36.05 7.41
C SER A 301 -5.00 -35.86 8.49
N ASP A 302 -4.88 -36.77 9.45
CA ASP A 302 -3.90 -36.67 10.53
C ASP A 302 -2.47 -36.90 10.02
N GLN A 303 -2.26 -37.85 9.09
CA GLN A 303 -0.96 -38.07 8.45
C GLN A 303 -0.57 -36.85 7.57
N TRP A 304 -1.53 -36.28 6.83
CA TRP A 304 -1.31 -35.06 6.07
C TRP A 304 -0.93 -33.91 6.99
N LEU A 305 -1.63 -33.72 8.09
CA LEU A 305 -1.37 -32.63 9.03
C LEU A 305 0.01 -32.77 9.67
N THR A 306 0.40 -33.99 10.05
CA THR A 306 1.74 -34.28 10.56
C THR A 306 2.81 -33.93 9.53
N TYR A 307 2.65 -34.40 8.30
CA TYR A 307 3.56 -34.07 7.21
C TYR A 307 3.61 -32.54 6.94
N TYR A 308 2.46 -31.90 6.90
CA TYR A 308 2.33 -30.47 6.65
C TYR A 308 3.09 -29.63 7.69
N HIS A 309 3.04 -30.01 8.95
CA HIS A 309 3.69 -29.28 10.04
C HIS A 309 5.18 -29.61 10.19
N LEU A 310 5.54 -30.85 10.07
CA LEU A 310 6.88 -31.33 10.48
C LEU A 310 7.84 -31.52 9.30
N ARG A 311 7.33 -31.75 8.09
CA ARG A 311 8.15 -32.21 6.96
C ARG A 311 8.08 -31.31 5.73
N ARG A 312 6.93 -30.69 5.50
CA ARG A 312 6.69 -29.91 4.31
C ARG A 312 7.40 -28.54 4.39
N PRO A 313 8.27 -28.16 3.41
CA PRO A 313 8.85 -26.82 3.36
C PRO A 313 7.78 -25.79 2.97
N HIS A 314 7.80 -24.65 3.63
CA HIS A 314 6.87 -23.54 3.40
C HIS A 314 7.60 -22.31 2.85
N GLN A 315 7.32 -21.92 1.60
CA GLN A 315 7.96 -20.76 0.97
C GLN A 315 7.79 -19.47 1.79
N GLY A 316 6.61 -19.25 2.34
CA GLY A 316 6.33 -18.06 3.18
C GLY A 316 7.04 -18.07 4.53
N LEU A 317 7.71 -19.15 4.91
CA LEU A 317 8.51 -19.32 6.11
C LEU A 317 9.99 -19.58 5.80
N GLY A 318 10.47 -19.16 4.62
CA GLY A 318 11.86 -19.35 4.21
C GLY A 318 12.20 -20.79 3.81
N ASN A 319 11.22 -21.57 3.31
CA ASN A 319 11.34 -22.97 2.93
C ASN A 319 11.66 -23.93 4.09
N VAL A 320 11.24 -23.58 5.30
CA VAL A 320 11.38 -24.40 6.49
C VAL A 320 10.02 -25.02 6.85
N PRO A 321 9.94 -26.23 7.40
CA PRO A 321 8.73 -26.77 8.01
C PRO A 321 8.26 -25.91 9.20
N ILE A 322 6.96 -25.92 9.50
CA ILE A 322 6.37 -25.10 10.56
C ILE A 322 7.00 -25.37 11.94
N HIS A 323 7.23 -26.63 12.24
CA HIS A 323 7.92 -27.08 13.45
C HIS A 323 9.30 -27.71 13.13
N GLY A 324 9.90 -27.31 12.01
CA GLY A 324 11.20 -27.80 11.61
C GLY A 324 12.34 -27.08 12.30
N VAL A 325 13.43 -27.78 12.47
CA VAL A 325 14.70 -27.20 12.90
C VAL A 325 15.51 -26.84 11.64
N LEU A 326 16.13 -25.68 11.65
CA LEU A 326 17.10 -25.30 10.61
C LEU A 326 18.29 -26.25 10.72
N VAL A 327 18.51 -27.04 9.66
CA VAL A 327 19.70 -27.87 9.55
C VAL A 327 20.86 -26.98 9.11
N PRO A 328 22.05 -27.13 9.69
CA PRO A 328 23.23 -26.38 9.27
C PRO A 328 23.53 -26.57 7.77
N GLU A 329 23.90 -25.48 7.11
CA GLU A 329 24.36 -25.56 5.73
C GLU A 329 25.62 -26.43 5.66
N ILE A 330 25.71 -27.24 4.60
CA ILE A 330 26.90 -28.02 4.30
C ILE A 330 27.49 -27.56 2.98
N SER A 331 28.81 -27.69 2.87
CA SER A 331 29.49 -27.46 1.59
C SER A 331 29.04 -28.51 0.56
N VAL A 332 29.03 -28.12 -0.70
CA VAL A 332 28.73 -29.06 -1.80
C VAL A 332 29.72 -30.21 -1.82
N ASP A 333 30.98 -29.97 -1.42
CA ASP A 333 32.05 -30.96 -1.37
C ASP A 333 31.85 -31.99 -0.25
N ASP A 334 31.13 -31.61 0.81
CA ASP A 334 30.81 -32.46 1.96
C ASP A 334 29.50 -33.23 1.77
N PHE A 335 28.75 -32.96 0.69
CA PHE A 335 27.49 -33.63 0.43
C PHE A 335 27.74 -35.13 0.01
N ARG A 336 27.07 -36.03 0.71
CA ARG A 336 27.05 -37.46 0.40
C ARG A 336 25.63 -37.92 0.15
N LYS A 337 25.33 -38.41 -1.05
CA LYS A 337 24.01 -38.88 -1.46
C LYS A 337 23.51 -40.05 -0.57
N GLU A 338 24.42 -40.86 -0.12
CA GLU A 338 24.17 -42.07 0.70
C GLU A 338 23.67 -41.71 2.10
N GLU A 339 23.91 -40.48 2.53
CA GLU A 339 23.39 -39.92 3.80
C GLU A 339 21.94 -39.47 3.70
N VAL A 340 21.41 -39.34 2.52
CA VAL A 340 20.04 -38.89 2.31
C VAL A 340 19.08 -40.05 2.32
N VAL A 341 18.12 -40.02 3.24
CA VAL A 341 17.05 -40.99 3.37
C VAL A 341 15.73 -40.40 2.92
N CYS A 342 15.02 -41.14 2.08
CA CYS A 342 13.66 -40.80 1.69
C CYS A 342 12.69 -41.56 2.61
N HIS A 343 11.82 -40.80 3.27
CA HIS A 343 10.73 -41.34 4.07
C HIS A 343 9.42 -41.20 3.31
N GLU A 344 8.62 -42.22 3.33
CA GLU A 344 7.35 -42.31 2.62
C GLU A 344 6.19 -42.49 3.59
N THR A 345 5.09 -41.77 3.35
CA THR A 345 3.84 -41.91 4.09
C THR A 345 2.67 -41.91 3.10
N LEU A 346 1.49 -42.37 3.55
CA LEU A 346 0.31 -42.58 2.70
C LEU A 346 0.60 -43.42 1.45
N GLY A 347 1.28 -44.57 1.63
CA GLY A 347 1.59 -45.46 0.53
C GLY A 347 2.56 -44.93 -0.50
N GLY A 348 3.47 -44.02 -0.09
CA GLY A 348 4.46 -43.38 -0.96
C GLY A 348 3.99 -42.12 -1.65
N LEU A 349 2.76 -41.65 -1.36
CA LEU A 349 2.26 -40.38 -1.92
C LEU A 349 3.00 -39.16 -1.33
N LEU A 350 3.20 -39.16 -0.01
CA LEU A 350 3.94 -38.08 0.65
C LEU A 350 5.36 -38.55 0.92
N LYS A 351 6.33 -37.78 0.42
CA LYS A 351 7.75 -38.07 0.57
C LYS A 351 8.45 -36.88 1.22
N HIS A 352 9.37 -37.19 2.12
CA HIS A 352 10.31 -36.20 2.62
C HIS A 352 11.71 -36.79 2.73
N TYR A 353 12.68 -35.94 2.72
CA TYR A 353 14.08 -36.34 2.72
C TYR A 353 14.77 -35.80 3.96
N GLU A 354 15.52 -36.65 4.62
CA GLU A 354 16.32 -36.28 5.79
C GLU A 354 17.74 -36.76 5.58
N ARG A 355 18.70 -36.02 6.14
CA ARG A 355 20.06 -36.48 6.22
C ARG A 355 20.21 -37.34 7.48
N LYS A 356 20.80 -38.52 7.38
CA LYS A 356 21.18 -39.33 8.56
C LYS A 356 22.00 -38.41 9.47
N ALA A 357 21.62 -38.34 10.74
CA ALA A 357 22.47 -37.72 11.74
C ALA A 357 23.79 -38.49 11.77
N ALA A 358 24.92 -37.75 11.66
CA ALA A 358 26.23 -38.31 11.86
C ALA A 358 26.42 -38.76 13.28
#